data_4f2dc8f01fe573abb8539661222d9cdf
#
_entry.id   4f2dc8f01fe573abb8539661222d9cdf
#
_cell.length_a   1.000
_cell.length_b   1.000
_cell.length_c   1.000
_cell.angle_alpha   90.00
_cell.angle_beta   90.00
_cell.angle_gamma   90.00
#
_symmetry.space_group_name_H-M   'P 1'
#
loop_
_entity.id
_entity.type
_entity.pdbx_description
1 polymer ?
#
loop_
_entity_poly.entity_id
_entity_poly.type
_entity_poly.pdbx_seq_one_letter_code
_entity_poly.pdbx_strand_id
1 'polypeptide(L)'
;MNTYKTRGRAHAQAKYTLVGSLLLLTPPALAAQETTAPSSDSLETVQVTANRIPQLQNDVLASTDVITRDEIERLQASSLVDLLQSRNGIEVARSGPMGSQTSLFMRGTESDHTLILVNGQRIANSADGLAHFEFLPLSAIERVEIVRGPRASVYGADAIGGVINLITRGGSEVGQHAEVTLRAGSDGTFRQNAQFSSVEDDTRLSANLHHDESDGFSARDTGSKDDGYEATGAELRLGHDFGQRATLSLGVAKTDTDYDYDDCYDSSFSASEDCSGEGSQLVLDASLLTHLNPNWDMTVSVARTRDEYENTEAGSDAGRVASARNEIGLRHDFYTDLGTLSLGVDHREESLDADGPYFTADGYEVDSRYATGVYGSWQLQQQRHHVTTSLRYDDDNRYGHQMTGGSSYAYDLTQAQQLGASYSSAFKAPNLIDLYSPYGSGNPDLDAETSTTAELFWRLQEQRWHVGVNAFQTDIDNLISYEGADFTPINIDRSRIRGIELSSGWKGDALSVNLAMTWQDPEDRETGEQLKRRAKRFARLDADYALADWSFGATLRGSASRSDTDADTYTDTRTAGYGVFDLRTSWQVMQNVKLSAKLENVFDRDYQLVNGYDTQGRYVEGGVTFYF
;
A
#
# COMPACT_ATOMS: atom_id res chain seq x y z
N MET A 1 42.61 22.77 -23.29
CA MET A 1 42.57 21.78 -24.39
C MET A 1 42.43 20.43 -23.75
N ASN A 2 41.21 20.07 -23.37
CA ASN A 2 40.88 18.72 -22.92
C ASN A 2 39.62 18.32 -23.67
N THR A 3 39.78 17.31 -24.51
CA THR A 3 38.77 16.76 -25.39
C THR A 3 37.81 15.89 -24.56
N TYR A 4 36.60 16.35 -24.33
CA TYR A 4 35.49 15.51 -23.88
C TYR A 4 35.06 14.60 -25.05
N LYS A 5 35.20 13.30 -24.85
CA LYS A 5 34.63 12.26 -25.72
C LYS A 5 33.13 12.13 -25.36
N THR A 6 32.30 12.69 -26.19
CA THR A 6 30.86 12.32 -26.24
C THR A 6 30.76 10.83 -26.61
N ARG A 7 30.35 10.00 -25.67
CA ARG A 7 29.84 8.65 -25.93
C ARG A 7 28.36 8.79 -26.32
N GLY A 8 28.11 8.87 -27.61
CA GLY A 8 26.78 8.59 -28.14
C GLY A 8 26.43 7.14 -27.82
N ARG A 9 25.49 6.92 -26.92
CA ARG A 9 24.82 5.64 -26.75
C ARG A 9 23.85 5.48 -27.93
N ALA A 10 24.20 4.64 -28.88
CA ALA A 10 23.26 4.09 -29.82
C ALA A 10 22.27 3.22 -29.00
N HIS A 11 20.97 3.53 -29.06
CA HIS A 11 19.92 2.60 -28.64
C HIS A 11 20.06 1.32 -29.46
N ALA A 12 20.82 0.37 -28.95
CA ALA A 12 20.77 -1.00 -29.43
C ALA A 12 19.52 -1.61 -28.79
N GLN A 13 18.48 -1.76 -29.56
CA GLN A 13 17.38 -2.68 -29.24
C GLN A 13 17.99 -4.09 -29.09
N ALA A 14 18.47 -4.40 -27.90
CA ALA A 14 18.78 -5.74 -27.50
C ALA A 14 17.44 -6.39 -27.10
N LYS A 15 16.74 -6.95 -28.09
CA LYS A 15 15.71 -7.95 -27.83
C LYS A 15 16.40 -9.11 -27.14
N TYR A 16 16.40 -9.08 -25.81
CA TYR A 16 16.76 -10.25 -25.02
C TYR A 16 15.63 -11.26 -25.15
N THR A 17 15.73 -12.10 -26.15
CA THR A 17 15.00 -13.36 -26.17
C THR A 17 15.57 -14.20 -25.04
N LEU A 18 14.96 -14.12 -23.86
CA LEU A 18 15.20 -15.07 -22.78
C LEU A 18 14.64 -16.42 -23.25
N VAL A 19 15.42 -17.14 -24.03
CA VAL A 19 15.18 -18.57 -24.27
C VAL A 19 15.48 -19.25 -22.95
N GLY A 20 14.44 -19.37 -22.13
CA GLY A 20 14.47 -20.16 -20.91
C GLY A 20 14.77 -21.60 -21.28
N SER A 21 16.01 -22.01 -21.04
CA SER A 21 16.36 -23.44 -20.98
C SER A 21 15.66 -24.00 -19.74
N LEU A 22 14.40 -24.41 -19.94
CA LEU A 22 13.62 -25.15 -18.95
C LEU A 22 14.36 -26.50 -18.75
N LEU A 23 15.19 -26.56 -17.71
CA LEU A 23 15.71 -27.83 -17.20
C LEU A 23 14.51 -28.63 -16.71
N LEU A 24 14.07 -29.59 -17.52
CA LEU A 24 13.09 -30.62 -17.17
C LEU A 24 13.70 -31.49 -16.06
N LEU A 25 13.57 -31.06 -14.82
CA LEU A 25 13.70 -31.93 -13.66
C LEU A 25 12.42 -32.75 -13.59
N THR A 26 12.46 -33.99 -14.09
CA THR A 26 11.40 -34.97 -13.89
C THR A 26 11.37 -35.37 -12.41
N PRO A 27 10.31 -35.05 -11.65
CA PRO A 27 10.17 -35.56 -10.29
C PRO A 27 9.88 -37.07 -10.32
N PRO A 28 10.37 -37.84 -9.34
CA PRO A 28 9.97 -39.24 -9.18
C PRO A 28 8.47 -39.31 -8.84
N ALA A 29 7.75 -40.19 -9.52
CA ALA A 29 6.35 -40.46 -9.27
C ALA A 29 6.16 -40.99 -7.83
N LEU A 30 5.71 -40.13 -6.92
CA LEU A 30 5.16 -40.55 -5.64
C LEU A 30 3.67 -40.83 -5.80
N ALA A 31 3.27 -42.02 -5.32
CA ALA A 31 1.90 -42.49 -5.34
C ALA A 31 0.98 -41.54 -4.57
N ALA A 32 -0.06 -41.05 -5.23
CA ALA A 32 -1.09 -40.23 -4.62
C ALA A 32 -1.83 -41.05 -3.52
N GLN A 33 -1.70 -40.59 -2.28
CA GLN A 33 -2.67 -40.93 -1.24
C GLN A 33 -3.84 -39.93 -1.37
N GLU A 34 -5.04 -40.46 -1.57
CA GLU A 34 -6.28 -39.67 -1.47
C GLU A 34 -6.39 -39.09 -0.05
N THR A 35 -6.03 -37.84 0.12
CA THR A 35 -6.41 -37.06 1.30
C THR A 35 -7.75 -36.41 0.99
N THR A 36 -8.77 -36.84 1.73
CA THR A 36 -10.07 -36.14 1.79
C THR A 36 -9.84 -34.71 2.19
N ALA A 37 -10.18 -33.79 1.30
CA ALA A 37 -10.15 -32.36 1.57
C ALA A 37 -10.95 -32.05 2.85
N PRO A 38 -10.43 -31.25 3.78
CA PRO A 38 -11.23 -30.76 4.90
C PRO A 38 -12.31 -29.84 4.35
N SER A 39 -13.54 -30.01 4.79
CA SER A 39 -14.68 -29.17 4.47
C SER A 39 -14.38 -27.73 4.93
N SER A 40 -14.28 -26.79 4.00
CA SER A 40 -14.02 -25.37 4.22
C SER A 40 -15.26 -24.64 4.77
N ASP A 41 -15.70 -24.96 5.97
CA ASP A 41 -16.85 -24.32 6.62
C ASP A 41 -16.47 -23.51 7.88
N SER A 42 -15.19 -23.23 8.09
CA SER A 42 -14.74 -22.24 9.07
C SER A 42 -14.40 -20.93 8.32
N LEU A 43 -15.04 -19.83 8.73
CA LEU A 43 -14.50 -18.50 8.43
C LEU A 43 -13.02 -18.52 8.85
N GLU A 44 -12.13 -18.41 7.87
CA GLU A 44 -10.70 -18.37 8.13
C GLU A 44 -10.44 -17.27 9.16
N THR A 45 -9.82 -17.65 10.25
CA THR A 45 -9.54 -16.72 11.36
C THR A 45 -8.34 -15.87 10.94
N VAL A 46 -8.59 -14.81 10.19
CA VAL A 46 -7.56 -13.95 9.64
C VAL A 46 -6.88 -13.19 10.78
N GLN A 47 -5.57 -13.36 10.90
CA GLN A 47 -4.76 -12.61 11.84
C GLN A 47 -4.27 -11.32 11.18
N VAL A 48 -4.28 -10.23 11.94
CA VAL A 48 -3.78 -8.91 11.54
C VAL A 48 -2.73 -8.41 12.51
N THR A 49 -1.81 -7.61 12.02
CA THR A 49 -0.71 -7.03 12.80
C THR A 49 -0.96 -5.57 13.19
N ALA A 50 -2.23 -5.17 13.25
CA ALA A 50 -2.69 -3.80 13.50
C ALA A 50 -2.06 -3.09 14.71
N ASN A 51 -1.63 -3.87 15.71
CA ASN A 51 -0.97 -3.38 16.93
C ASN A 51 0.45 -3.97 17.07
N ARG A 52 1.11 -4.28 15.97
CA ARG A 52 2.42 -4.98 15.89
C ARG A 52 2.41 -6.40 16.51
N ILE A 53 1.28 -6.87 17.03
CA ILE A 53 1.09 -8.23 17.54
C ILE A 53 0.05 -8.91 16.66
N PRO A 54 0.25 -10.17 16.25
CA PRO A 54 -0.78 -10.93 15.54
C PRO A 54 -2.04 -11.07 16.40
N GLN A 55 -3.17 -10.62 15.89
CA GLN A 55 -4.47 -10.67 16.53
C GLN A 55 -5.53 -11.13 15.55
N LEU A 56 -6.62 -11.71 16.06
CA LEU A 56 -7.77 -11.96 15.22
C LEU A 56 -8.37 -10.62 14.76
N GLN A 57 -8.74 -10.52 13.49
CA GLN A 57 -9.32 -9.30 12.92
C GLN A 57 -10.50 -8.78 13.77
N ASN A 58 -11.32 -9.68 14.31
CA ASN A 58 -12.47 -9.32 15.14
C ASN A 58 -12.11 -8.74 16.52
N ASP A 59 -10.90 -9.02 17.01
CA ASP A 59 -10.42 -8.51 18.30
C ASP A 59 -9.78 -7.12 18.18
N VAL A 60 -9.54 -6.65 16.95
CA VAL A 60 -8.99 -5.31 16.69
C VAL A 60 -10.08 -4.25 16.84
N LEU A 61 -9.91 -3.36 17.82
CA LEU A 61 -10.85 -2.28 18.12
C LEU A 61 -10.61 -1.06 17.23
N ALA A 62 -10.55 -1.28 15.91
CA ALA A 62 -10.41 -0.27 14.88
C ALA A 62 -11.14 -0.71 13.61
N SER A 63 -11.41 0.22 12.70
CA SER A 63 -11.88 -0.10 11.35
C SER A 63 -10.76 -0.82 10.59
N THR A 64 -10.90 -2.13 10.39
CA THR A 64 -9.91 -2.98 9.70
C THR A 64 -10.52 -3.67 8.51
N ASP A 65 -9.69 -3.89 7.50
CA ASP A 65 -10.01 -4.71 6.34
C ASP A 65 -8.79 -5.60 6.01
N VAL A 66 -9.03 -6.83 5.57
CA VAL A 66 -7.97 -7.75 5.14
C VAL A 66 -8.36 -8.33 3.81
N ILE A 67 -7.52 -8.08 2.81
CA ILE A 67 -7.67 -8.62 1.47
C ILE A 67 -6.73 -9.82 1.37
N THR A 68 -7.27 -11.02 1.35
CA THR A 68 -6.49 -12.27 1.31
C THR A 68 -6.00 -12.57 -0.11
N ARG A 69 -5.07 -13.53 -0.25
CA ARG A 69 -4.60 -14.02 -1.55
C ARG A 69 -5.74 -14.50 -2.43
N ASP A 70 -6.67 -15.28 -1.88
CA ASP A 70 -7.85 -15.77 -2.59
C ASP A 70 -8.72 -14.62 -3.12
N GLU A 71 -8.86 -13.56 -2.33
CA GLU A 71 -9.60 -12.37 -2.77
C GLU A 71 -8.85 -11.62 -3.87
N ILE A 72 -7.54 -11.45 -3.75
CA ILE A 72 -6.69 -10.83 -4.79
C ILE A 72 -6.83 -11.59 -6.12
N GLU A 73 -6.73 -12.93 -6.09
CA GLU A 73 -6.87 -13.77 -7.28
C GLU A 73 -8.28 -13.74 -7.86
N ARG A 74 -9.29 -13.73 -6.99
CA ARG A 74 -10.69 -13.67 -7.40
C ARG A 74 -11.05 -12.34 -8.04
N LEU A 75 -10.53 -11.23 -7.51
CA LEU A 75 -10.76 -9.88 -8.03
C LEU A 75 -9.99 -9.63 -9.35
N GLN A 76 -8.91 -10.36 -9.61
CA GLN A 76 -8.05 -10.19 -10.78
C GLN A 76 -7.60 -8.73 -10.97
N ALA A 77 -7.35 -8.01 -9.86
CA ALA A 77 -6.89 -6.63 -9.92
C ALA A 77 -5.58 -6.51 -10.73
N SER A 78 -5.46 -5.44 -11.51
CA SER A 78 -4.31 -5.18 -12.37
C SER A 78 -3.08 -4.75 -11.58
N SER A 79 -3.30 -4.02 -10.48
CA SER A 79 -2.26 -3.48 -9.61
C SER A 79 -2.75 -3.39 -8.17
N LEU A 80 -1.83 -3.08 -7.25
CA LEU A 80 -2.17 -2.75 -5.87
C LEU A 80 -3.07 -1.52 -5.80
N VAL A 81 -2.84 -0.53 -6.66
CA VAL A 81 -3.63 0.69 -6.79
C VAL A 81 -5.11 0.35 -7.10
N ASP A 82 -5.35 -0.49 -8.10
CA ASP A 82 -6.70 -0.90 -8.51
C ASP A 82 -7.40 -1.77 -7.45
N LEU A 83 -6.63 -2.57 -6.71
CA LEU A 83 -7.13 -3.36 -5.58
C LEU A 83 -7.65 -2.48 -4.46
N LEU A 84 -6.94 -1.37 -4.16
CA LEU A 84 -7.26 -0.45 -3.07
C LEU A 84 -8.34 0.57 -3.45
N GLN A 85 -8.46 0.92 -4.73
CA GLN A 85 -9.38 1.96 -5.22
C GLN A 85 -10.84 1.69 -4.81
N SER A 86 -11.47 2.70 -4.24
CA SER A 86 -12.88 2.69 -3.79
C SER A 86 -13.20 1.67 -2.69
N ARG A 87 -12.18 1.13 -1.98
CA ARG A 87 -12.39 0.44 -0.72
C ARG A 87 -12.90 1.42 0.34
N ASN A 88 -13.48 0.91 1.42
CA ASN A 88 -13.95 1.78 2.50
C ASN A 88 -12.87 2.78 2.95
N GLY A 89 -13.20 4.05 2.93
CA GLY A 89 -12.32 5.13 3.34
C GLY A 89 -11.08 5.33 2.48
N ILE A 90 -10.96 4.70 1.30
CA ILE A 90 -9.79 4.82 0.43
C ILE A 90 -10.18 5.38 -0.93
N GLU A 91 -9.60 6.51 -1.29
CA GLU A 91 -9.60 7.06 -2.63
C GLU A 91 -8.18 7.07 -3.19
N VAL A 92 -8.11 7.01 -4.50
CA VAL A 92 -6.86 7.07 -5.26
C VAL A 92 -6.97 8.17 -6.30
N ALA A 93 -5.92 8.95 -6.46
CA ALA A 93 -5.71 9.89 -7.57
C ALA A 93 -4.43 9.47 -8.30
N ARG A 94 -4.58 8.97 -9.54
CA ARG A 94 -3.48 8.55 -10.41
C ARG A 94 -3.48 9.41 -11.66
N SER A 95 -2.30 9.91 -12.02
CA SER A 95 -2.08 10.83 -13.14
C SER A 95 -1.64 10.08 -14.40
N GLY A 96 -2.45 9.10 -14.87
CA GLY A 96 -2.16 8.38 -16.11
C GLY A 96 -2.19 6.85 -15.99
N PRO A 97 -1.42 6.13 -16.85
CA PRO A 97 -1.39 4.67 -16.92
C PRO A 97 -0.68 4.02 -15.72
N MET A 98 -0.33 2.75 -15.83
CA MET A 98 0.44 2.03 -14.81
C MET A 98 1.83 2.65 -14.69
N GLY A 99 2.36 2.78 -13.46
CA GLY A 99 3.64 3.46 -13.18
C GLY A 99 3.52 4.96 -12.93
N SER A 100 2.41 5.61 -13.32
CA SER A 100 2.22 7.05 -13.08
C SER A 100 2.06 7.36 -11.59
N GLN A 101 2.47 8.58 -11.22
CA GLN A 101 2.35 9.10 -9.85
C GLN A 101 0.95 8.86 -9.28
N THR A 102 0.91 8.27 -8.10
CA THR A 102 -0.32 7.87 -7.44
C THR A 102 -0.39 8.38 -6.02
N SER A 103 -1.46 9.12 -5.70
CA SER A 103 -1.80 9.54 -4.35
C SER A 103 -2.91 8.66 -3.78
N LEU A 104 -2.78 8.27 -2.51
CA LEU A 104 -3.79 7.50 -1.79
C LEU A 104 -4.29 8.31 -0.60
N PHE A 105 -5.58 8.54 -0.54
CA PHE A 105 -6.24 9.31 0.52
C PHE A 105 -7.06 8.38 1.42
N MET A 106 -6.57 8.11 2.61
CA MET A 106 -7.32 7.33 3.60
C MET A 106 -8.20 8.25 4.45
N ARG A 107 -9.52 8.06 4.38
CA ARG A 107 -10.50 8.92 5.06
C ARG A 107 -10.34 10.42 4.74
N GLY A 108 -9.88 10.72 3.52
CA GLY A 108 -9.71 12.09 3.02
C GLY A 108 -8.50 12.85 3.57
N THR A 109 -7.60 12.21 4.32
CA THR A 109 -6.31 12.79 4.75
C THR A 109 -5.34 12.90 3.58
N GLU A 110 -4.13 13.48 3.76
CA GLU A 110 -3.11 13.55 2.71
C GLU A 110 -2.51 12.18 2.39
N SER A 111 -1.85 12.05 1.25
CA SER A 111 -1.28 10.76 0.80
C SER A 111 -0.18 10.28 1.75
N ASP A 112 0.66 11.17 2.22
CA ASP A 112 1.76 10.92 3.18
C ASP A 112 1.30 10.79 4.64
N HIS A 113 -0.02 10.93 4.90
CA HIS A 113 -0.66 10.58 6.17
C HIS A 113 -1.01 9.09 6.28
N THR A 114 -0.79 8.32 5.23
CA THR A 114 -1.04 6.86 5.22
C THR A 114 0.29 6.12 5.23
N LEU A 115 0.57 5.45 6.35
CA LEU A 115 1.77 4.66 6.49
C LEU A 115 1.65 3.35 5.70
N ILE A 116 2.48 3.17 4.69
CA ILE A 116 2.55 1.93 3.90
C ILE A 116 3.75 1.11 4.36
N LEU A 117 3.49 -0.17 4.65
CA LEU A 117 4.47 -1.12 5.15
C LEU A 117 4.55 -2.34 4.22
N VAL A 118 5.74 -2.90 4.07
CA VAL A 118 5.98 -4.24 3.53
C VAL A 118 6.52 -5.11 4.66
N ASN A 119 5.77 -6.14 5.03
CA ASN A 119 6.10 -7.04 6.16
C ASN A 119 6.37 -6.28 7.49
N GLY A 120 5.65 -5.18 7.72
CA GLY A 120 5.81 -4.33 8.88
C GLY A 120 6.93 -3.29 8.78
N GLN A 121 7.66 -3.21 7.66
CA GLN A 121 8.75 -2.25 7.43
C GLN A 121 8.25 -1.07 6.58
N ARG A 122 8.60 0.15 6.97
CA ARG A 122 8.23 1.38 6.25
C ARG A 122 8.92 1.44 4.90
N ILE A 123 8.16 1.78 3.84
CA ILE A 123 8.71 1.93 2.49
C ILE A 123 8.64 3.37 1.97
N ALA A 124 8.03 4.29 2.70
CA ALA A 124 7.96 5.69 2.27
C ALA A 124 9.36 6.27 2.06
N ASN A 125 9.53 7.02 0.96
CA ASN A 125 10.72 7.78 0.67
C ASN A 125 10.93 8.86 1.73
N SER A 126 12.17 9.06 2.17
CA SER A 126 12.46 10.08 3.20
C SER A 126 12.54 11.49 2.64
N ALA A 127 12.61 11.65 1.31
CA ALA A 127 12.61 12.96 0.66
C ALA A 127 11.25 13.63 0.79
N ASP A 128 10.21 13.01 0.27
CA ASP A 128 8.85 13.55 0.13
C ASP A 128 7.80 12.88 1.04
N GLY A 129 8.18 11.83 1.77
CA GLY A 129 7.28 11.09 2.64
C GLY A 129 6.30 10.15 1.93
N LEU A 130 6.32 10.08 0.59
CA LEU A 130 5.44 9.23 -0.19
C LEU A 130 5.98 7.80 -0.29
N ALA A 131 5.09 6.85 -0.35
CA ALA A 131 5.42 5.47 -0.68
C ALA A 131 5.06 5.23 -2.15
N HIS A 132 6.04 4.84 -2.96
CA HIS A 132 5.83 4.46 -4.36
C HIS A 132 5.21 3.06 -4.46
N PHE A 133 3.99 2.92 -3.93
CA PHE A 133 3.28 1.64 -3.88
C PHE A 133 2.72 1.21 -5.24
N GLU A 134 2.68 2.11 -6.22
CA GLU A 134 2.38 1.85 -7.63
C GLU A 134 3.37 0.90 -8.28
N PHE A 135 4.60 0.84 -7.77
CA PHE A 135 5.66 -0.05 -8.26
C PHE A 135 5.69 -1.43 -7.58
N LEU A 136 4.84 -1.64 -6.56
CA LEU A 136 4.83 -2.90 -5.83
C LEU A 136 4.05 -3.99 -6.57
N PRO A 137 4.65 -5.18 -6.80
CA PRO A 137 4.01 -6.25 -7.54
C PRO A 137 2.91 -6.92 -6.71
N LEU A 138 1.68 -6.89 -7.18
CA LEU A 138 0.55 -7.55 -6.53
C LEU A 138 0.72 -9.09 -6.48
N SER A 139 1.51 -9.66 -7.40
CA SER A 139 1.81 -11.08 -7.47
C SER A 139 2.60 -11.61 -6.26
N ALA A 140 3.44 -10.76 -5.66
CA ALA A 140 4.24 -11.10 -4.47
C ALA A 140 3.45 -10.99 -3.16
N ILE A 141 2.23 -10.41 -3.17
CA ILE A 141 1.45 -10.13 -1.96
C ILE A 141 0.58 -11.34 -1.59
N GLU A 142 0.68 -11.77 -0.34
CA GLU A 142 -0.16 -12.80 0.28
C GLU A 142 -1.48 -12.20 0.79
N ARG A 143 -1.39 -11.05 1.48
CA ARG A 143 -2.55 -10.31 1.95
C ARG A 143 -2.22 -8.83 2.15
N VAL A 144 -3.26 -8.01 2.10
CA VAL A 144 -3.19 -6.58 2.42
C VAL A 144 -4.00 -6.33 3.68
N GLU A 145 -3.35 -5.84 4.73
CA GLU A 145 -3.97 -5.46 5.99
C GLU A 145 -4.15 -3.94 6.01
N ILE A 146 -5.39 -3.47 6.12
CA ILE A 146 -5.74 -2.05 6.14
C ILE A 146 -6.29 -1.72 7.52
N VAL A 147 -5.69 -0.76 8.22
CA VAL A 147 -6.14 -0.27 9.52
C VAL A 147 -6.37 1.23 9.44
N ARG A 148 -7.61 1.66 9.56
CA ARG A 148 -8.00 3.06 9.41
C ARG A 148 -7.96 3.78 10.74
N GLY A 149 -7.73 5.09 10.68
CA GLY A 149 -7.59 5.97 11.84
C GLY A 149 -6.19 5.99 12.43
N PRO A 150 -5.88 6.93 13.34
CA PRO A 150 -4.55 7.18 13.84
C PRO A 150 -3.89 5.95 14.48
N ARG A 151 -2.63 5.68 14.07
CA ARG A 151 -1.81 4.56 14.58
C ARG A 151 -0.42 5.00 15.04
N ALA A 152 -0.17 6.29 15.15
CA ALA A 152 1.12 6.82 15.56
C ALA A 152 1.54 6.34 16.96
N SER A 153 0.61 6.09 17.87
CA SER A 153 0.91 5.53 19.19
C SER A 153 1.49 4.09 19.16
N VAL A 154 1.44 3.43 18.00
CA VAL A 154 2.01 2.09 17.79
C VAL A 154 3.16 2.14 16.81
N TYR A 155 3.01 2.87 15.71
CA TYR A 155 3.97 2.87 14.60
C TYR A 155 4.88 4.11 14.56
N GLY A 156 4.58 5.19 15.30
CA GLY A 156 5.27 6.49 15.22
C GLY A 156 4.67 7.39 14.14
N ALA A 157 5.42 8.35 13.64
CA ALA A 157 4.99 9.34 12.67
C ALA A 157 4.26 8.77 11.44
N ASP A 158 3.59 9.63 10.68
CA ASP A 158 3.04 9.41 9.34
C ASP A 158 1.79 8.48 9.28
N ALA A 159 1.20 8.14 10.44
CA ALA A 159 0.03 7.28 10.54
C ALA A 159 -1.22 8.05 11.05
N ILE A 160 -1.54 9.19 10.43
CA ILE A 160 -2.72 10.02 10.71
C ILE A 160 -3.99 9.36 10.12
N GLY A 161 -3.97 9.03 8.82
CA GLY A 161 -5.07 8.37 8.12
C GLY A 161 -5.20 6.90 8.49
N GLY A 162 -4.07 6.23 8.67
CA GLY A 162 -4.00 4.82 9.02
C GLY A 162 -2.74 4.12 8.53
N VAL A 163 -2.82 2.80 8.46
CA VAL A 163 -1.71 1.92 8.03
C VAL A 163 -2.22 0.91 7.01
N ILE A 164 -1.45 0.72 5.95
CA ILE A 164 -1.60 -0.38 4.99
C ILE A 164 -0.35 -1.26 5.11
N ASN A 165 -0.50 -2.51 5.53
CA ASN A 165 0.60 -3.45 5.65
C ASN A 165 0.47 -4.56 4.61
N LEU A 166 1.43 -4.61 3.70
CA LEU A 166 1.52 -5.58 2.62
C LEU A 166 2.32 -6.77 3.13
N ILE A 167 1.66 -7.88 3.34
CA ILE A 167 2.33 -9.11 3.74
C ILE A 167 2.64 -9.92 2.49
N THR A 168 3.90 -10.22 2.30
CA THR A 168 4.35 -10.96 1.12
C THR A 168 4.25 -12.48 1.31
N ARG A 169 4.26 -13.22 0.20
CA ARG A 169 4.05 -14.68 0.18
C ARG A 169 5.20 -15.41 0.89
N GLY A 170 4.92 -16.02 2.03
CA GLY A 170 5.92 -16.68 2.90
C GLY A 170 5.91 -18.22 2.85
N GLY A 171 4.98 -18.83 2.11
CA GLY A 171 4.70 -20.26 2.16
C GLY A 171 3.93 -20.66 3.43
N SER A 172 2.75 -21.21 3.28
CA SER A 172 1.87 -21.62 4.39
C SER A 172 1.52 -23.11 4.32
N GLU A 173 1.58 -23.72 3.14
CA GLU A 173 1.22 -25.11 2.91
C GLU A 173 2.43 -26.03 2.99
N VAL A 174 2.26 -27.17 3.69
CA VAL A 174 3.32 -28.18 3.84
C VAL A 174 3.63 -28.82 2.50
N GLY A 175 4.91 -29.01 2.20
CA GLY A 175 5.41 -29.54 0.93
C GLY A 175 6.01 -28.46 0.04
N GLN A 176 6.20 -28.81 -1.21
CA GLN A 176 6.75 -27.92 -2.23
C GLN A 176 5.65 -27.57 -3.23
N HIS A 177 5.49 -26.29 -3.50
CA HIS A 177 4.49 -25.74 -4.40
C HIS A 177 5.16 -24.76 -5.34
N ALA A 178 4.82 -24.84 -6.61
CA ALA A 178 5.24 -23.84 -7.57
C ALA A 178 4.05 -23.37 -8.43
N GLU A 179 4.07 -22.10 -8.79
CA GLU A 179 3.05 -21.47 -9.60
C GLU A 179 3.74 -20.62 -10.68
N VAL A 180 3.29 -20.73 -11.92
CA VAL A 180 3.70 -19.85 -13.02
C VAL A 180 2.45 -19.25 -13.63
N THR A 181 2.37 -17.92 -13.64
CA THR A 181 1.25 -17.17 -14.22
C THR A 181 1.76 -16.30 -15.37
N LEU A 182 1.08 -16.39 -16.51
CA LEU A 182 1.29 -15.55 -17.67
C LEU A 182 -0.03 -14.84 -18.01
N ARG A 183 0.02 -13.53 -18.24
CA ARG A 183 -1.13 -12.72 -18.64
C ARG A 183 -0.76 -11.81 -19.80
N ALA A 184 -1.71 -11.60 -20.70
CA ALA A 184 -1.57 -10.65 -21.81
C ALA A 184 -2.87 -9.85 -21.97
N GLY A 185 -2.75 -8.56 -22.23
CA GLY A 185 -3.88 -7.63 -22.28
C GLY A 185 -3.77 -6.58 -23.38
N SER A 186 -4.72 -5.66 -23.35
CA SER A 186 -4.67 -4.43 -24.15
C SER A 186 -3.42 -3.62 -23.84
N ASP A 187 -3.14 -2.61 -24.66
CA ASP A 187 -2.05 -1.64 -24.48
C ASP A 187 -0.67 -2.32 -24.30
N GLY A 188 -0.42 -3.36 -25.12
CA GLY A 188 0.82 -4.12 -25.09
C GLY A 188 1.12 -4.83 -23.76
N THR A 189 0.14 -4.89 -22.84
CA THR A 189 0.38 -5.44 -21.50
C THR A 189 0.77 -6.92 -21.55
N PHE A 190 1.89 -7.25 -20.91
CA PHE A 190 2.32 -8.63 -20.68
C PHE A 190 2.91 -8.77 -19.29
N ARG A 191 2.45 -9.77 -18.52
CA ARG A 191 2.85 -10.02 -17.15
C ARG A 191 3.26 -11.46 -16.95
N GLN A 192 4.35 -11.65 -16.25
CA GLN A 192 4.93 -12.94 -15.93
C GLN A 192 5.20 -13.01 -14.43
N ASN A 193 4.78 -14.09 -13.82
CA ASN A 193 5.09 -14.35 -12.41
C ASN A 193 5.48 -15.80 -12.22
N ALA A 194 6.51 -16.05 -11.42
CA ALA A 194 6.89 -17.37 -10.96
C ALA A 194 7.01 -17.34 -9.43
N GLN A 195 6.23 -18.18 -8.77
CA GLN A 195 6.23 -18.33 -7.32
C GLN A 195 6.67 -19.75 -6.97
N PHE A 196 7.55 -19.86 -6.00
CA PHE A 196 7.93 -21.14 -5.38
C PHE A 196 7.78 -21.02 -3.87
N SER A 197 7.28 -22.07 -3.21
CA SER A 197 7.30 -22.18 -1.76
C SER A 197 7.62 -23.62 -1.34
N SER A 198 8.29 -23.75 -0.20
CA SER A 198 8.58 -25.04 0.43
C SER A 198 8.42 -24.89 1.93
N VAL A 199 7.65 -25.79 2.52
CA VAL A 199 7.51 -25.91 3.99
C VAL A 199 7.88 -27.33 4.36
N GLU A 200 9.06 -27.51 4.95
CA GLU A 200 9.59 -28.79 5.39
C GLU A 200 10.03 -28.68 6.85
N ASP A 201 9.50 -29.55 7.68
CA ASP A 201 9.73 -29.54 9.14
C ASP A 201 9.51 -28.15 9.74
N ASP A 202 10.56 -27.55 10.30
CA ASP A 202 10.55 -26.24 10.96
C ASP A 202 10.97 -25.10 10.01
N THR A 203 11.14 -25.34 8.70
CA THR A 203 11.67 -24.38 7.74
C THR A 203 10.66 -24.04 6.66
N ARG A 204 10.48 -22.75 6.40
CA ARG A 204 9.66 -22.19 5.32
C ARG A 204 10.56 -21.37 4.39
N LEU A 205 10.48 -21.65 3.11
CA LEU A 205 11.15 -20.91 2.04
C LEU A 205 10.11 -20.45 1.02
N SER A 206 10.22 -19.22 0.57
CA SER A 206 9.41 -18.69 -0.53
C SER A 206 10.27 -17.83 -1.43
N ALA A 207 10.06 -17.94 -2.74
CA ALA A 207 10.69 -17.12 -3.76
C ALA A 207 9.65 -16.67 -4.78
N ASN A 208 9.66 -15.39 -5.13
CA ASN A 208 8.83 -14.80 -6.17
C ASN A 208 9.71 -14.08 -7.19
N LEU A 209 9.38 -14.25 -8.47
CA LEU A 209 9.97 -13.51 -9.59
C LEU A 209 8.82 -12.94 -10.41
N HIS A 210 8.92 -11.67 -10.78
CA HIS A 210 7.90 -11.03 -11.61
C HIS A 210 8.55 -10.14 -12.67
N HIS A 211 7.82 -10.00 -13.78
CA HIS A 211 8.09 -9.05 -14.83
C HIS A 211 6.76 -8.60 -15.41
N ASP A 212 6.51 -7.31 -15.37
CA ASP A 212 5.30 -6.66 -15.87
C ASP A 212 5.71 -5.59 -16.88
N GLU A 213 5.10 -5.58 -18.06
CA GLU A 213 5.30 -4.56 -19.08
C GLU A 213 3.97 -4.11 -19.68
N SER A 214 3.89 -2.85 -20.12
CA SER A 214 2.75 -2.27 -20.83
C SER A 214 3.21 -1.10 -21.69
N ASP A 215 2.68 -0.96 -22.90
CA ASP A 215 2.89 0.24 -23.72
C ASP A 215 2.12 1.45 -23.16
N GLY A 216 1.10 1.21 -22.31
CA GLY A 216 0.29 2.25 -21.68
C GLY A 216 -0.62 3.02 -22.65
N PHE A 217 -0.92 4.25 -22.29
CA PHE A 217 -1.64 5.26 -23.07
C PHE A 217 -1.14 6.64 -22.65
N SER A 218 -1.35 7.71 -23.44
CA SER A 218 -0.94 9.07 -23.05
C SER A 218 -1.62 9.48 -21.74
N ALA A 219 -0.83 9.90 -20.76
CA ALA A 219 -1.31 10.33 -19.46
C ALA A 219 -2.13 11.62 -19.55
N ARG A 220 -1.69 12.59 -20.38
CA ARG A 220 -2.42 13.84 -20.61
C ARG A 220 -3.51 13.66 -21.65
N ASP A 221 -4.71 14.23 -21.38
CA ASP A 221 -5.83 14.26 -22.32
C ASP A 221 -5.54 15.13 -23.56
N THR A 222 -4.50 15.94 -23.54
CA THR A 222 -3.97 16.70 -24.67
C THR A 222 -2.71 16.09 -25.28
N GLY A 223 -2.18 15.02 -24.69
CA GLY A 223 -0.99 14.32 -25.12
C GLY A 223 -1.21 13.38 -26.30
N SER A 224 -0.13 12.87 -26.86
CA SER A 224 -0.15 11.99 -28.02
C SER A 224 0.82 10.81 -27.95
N LYS A 225 1.78 10.86 -27.03
CA LYS A 225 2.74 9.77 -26.78
C LYS A 225 2.17 8.86 -25.71
N ASP A 226 2.19 7.55 -25.98
CA ASP A 226 1.82 6.56 -24.96
C ASP A 226 2.92 6.50 -23.88
N ASP A 227 2.52 6.40 -22.63
CA ASP A 227 3.40 6.33 -21.45
C ASP A 227 3.52 4.89 -21.00
N GLY A 228 4.66 4.29 -21.35
CA GLY A 228 4.95 2.89 -21.07
C GLY A 228 5.40 2.65 -19.63
N TYR A 229 5.37 1.38 -19.24
CA TYR A 229 5.80 0.92 -17.93
C TYR A 229 6.43 -0.46 -18.04
N GLU A 230 7.57 -0.65 -17.37
CA GLU A 230 8.21 -1.94 -17.18
C GLU A 230 8.65 -2.09 -15.73
N ALA A 231 8.38 -3.24 -15.10
CA ALA A 231 8.88 -3.57 -13.77
C ALA A 231 9.39 -4.99 -13.72
N THR A 232 10.56 -5.17 -13.13
CA THR A 232 11.16 -6.48 -12.88
C THR A 232 11.59 -6.59 -11.43
N GLY A 233 11.24 -7.70 -10.77
CA GLY A 233 11.63 -7.86 -9.38
C GLY A 233 11.72 -9.30 -8.93
N ALA A 234 12.33 -9.42 -7.74
CA ALA A 234 12.54 -10.68 -7.06
C ALA A 234 12.33 -10.51 -5.56
N GLU A 235 11.72 -11.51 -4.96
CA GLU A 235 11.55 -11.62 -3.53
C GLU A 235 11.98 -12.99 -3.03
N LEU A 236 12.63 -13.03 -1.87
CA LEU A 236 13.00 -14.26 -1.17
C LEU A 236 12.66 -14.10 0.32
N ARG A 237 12.00 -15.09 0.90
CA ARG A 237 11.71 -15.18 2.33
C ARG A 237 12.14 -16.52 2.89
N LEU A 238 12.73 -16.48 4.07
CA LEU A 238 13.11 -17.65 4.86
C LEU A 238 12.54 -17.51 6.26
N GLY A 239 11.81 -18.52 6.72
CA GLY A 239 11.37 -18.69 8.09
C GLY A 239 11.94 -19.97 8.68
N HIS A 240 12.40 -19.93 9.93
CA HIS A 240 12.83 -21.13 10.65
C HIS A 240 12.40 -21.09 12.12
N ASP A 241 11.75 -22.18 12.55
CA ASP A 241 11.32 -22.36 13.92
C ASP A 241 12.35 -23.19 14.69
N PHE A 242 12.99 -22.62 15.71
CA PHE A 242 13.88 -23.35 16.61
C PHE A 242 13.07 -24.07 17.68
N GLY A 243 12.30 -25.06 17.24
CA GLY A 243 11.29 -25.72 18.04
C GLY A 243 10.24 -24.73 18.56
N GLN A 244 9.86 -24.84 19.85
CA GLN A 244 8.90 -23.91 20.47
C GLN A 244 9.55 -22.68 21.13
N ARG A 245 10.84 -22.44 20.90
CA ARG A 245 11.57 -21.40 21.63
C ARG A 245 11.73 -20.09 20.86
N ALA A 246 11.92 -20.18 19.56
CA ALA A 246 12.16 -18.99 18.76
C ALA A 246 11.79 -19.23 17.30
N THR A 247 11.37 -18.15 16.62
CA THR A 247 11.13 -18.09 15.18
C THR A 247 12.00 -17.01 14.56
N LEU A 248 12.83 -17.37 13.60
CA LEU A 248 13.61 -16.45 12.76
C LEU A 248 12.86 -16.23 11.44
N SER A 249 12.74 -14.98 11.02
CA SER A 249 12.24 -14.60 9.70
C SER A 249 13.24 -13.69 9.03
N LEU A 250 13.57 -13.96 7.76
CA LEU A 250 14.44 -13.15 6.92
C LEU A 250 13.71 -12.85 5.61
N GLY A 251 13.85 -11.64 5.10
CA GLY A 251 13.25 -11.22 3.85
C GLY A 251 14.18 -10.33 3.04
N VAL A 252 14.10 -10.47 1.72
CA VAL A 252 14.64 -9.54 0.74
C VAL A 252 13.65 -9.39 -0.40
N ALA A 253 13.34 -8.15 -0.76
CA ALA A 253 12.53 -7.82 -1.93
C ALA A 253 13.21 -6.70 -2.69
N LYS A 254 13.33 -6.84 -4.01
CA LYS A 254 13.86 -5.81 -4.91
C LYS A 254 12.96 -5.71 -6.13
N THR A 255 12.62 -4.47 -6.51
CA THR A 255 11.92 -4.15 -7.75
C THR A 255 12.63 -2.99 -8.42
N ASP A 256 12.92 -3.13 -9.71
CA ASP A 256 13.42 -2.09 -10.60
C ASP A 256 12.30 -1.77 -11.60
N THR A 257 12.09 -0.48 -11.88
CA THR A 257 10.99 0.01 -12.74
C THR A 257 11.52 1.04 -13.72
N ASP A 258 10.98 1.00 -14.94
CA ASP A 258 11.14 2.03 -15.96
C ASP A 258 9.72 2.52 -16.31
N TYR A 259 9.50 3.83 -16.40
CA TYR A 259 8.19 4.40 -16.71
C TYR A 259 8.33 5.69 -17.50
N ASP A 260 7.40 5.90 -18.43
CA ASP A 260 7.21 7.16 -19.11
C ASP A 260 6.13 7.98 -18.38
N TYR A 261 6.16 9.30 -18.54
CA TYR A 261 5.16 10.21 -18.00
C TYR A 261 5.08 11.49 -18.83
N ASP A 262 3.99 12.21 -18.70
CA ASP A 262 3.76 13.51 -19.32
C ASP A 262 3.98 14.65 -18.32
N ASP A 263 3.97 15.89 -18.84
CA ASP A 263 3.95 17.11 -18.04
C ASP A 263 5.28 17.47 -17.37
N CYS A 264 6.39 17.16 -18.04
CA CYS A 264 7.71 17.71 -17.70
C CYS A 264 8.04 18.91 -18.57
N TYR A 265 9.15 19.57 -18.28
CA TYR A 265 9.55 20.80 -18.95
C TYR A 265 10.94 20.69 -19.57
N ASP A 266 11.09 21.25 -20.78
CA ASP A 266 12.42 21.43 -21.37
C ASP A 266 13.21 22.59 -20.68
N SER A 267 14.46 22.77 -21.07
CA SER A 267 15.32 23.84 -20.54
C SER A 267 14.81 25.27 -20.84
N SER A 268 13.76 25.41 -21.67
CA SER A 268 13.08 26.65 -21.99
C SER A 268 11.76 26.83 -21.24
N PHE A 269 11.45 25.93 -20.31
CA PHE A 269 10.18 25.83 -19.60
C PHE A 269 8.98 25.60 -20.53
N SER A 270 9.18 24.90 -21.65
CA SER A 270 8.10 24.45 -22.52
C SER A 270 7.70 23.02 -22.13
N ALA A 271 6.40 22.75 -22.05
CA ALA A 271 5.89 21.42 -21.74
C ALA A 271 6.40 20.39 -22.76
N SER A 272 6.75 19.22 -22.30
CA SER A 272 7.26 18.08 -23.07
C SER A 272 6.49 16.81 -22.72
N GLU A 273 6.31 15.93 -23.72
CA GLU A 273 5.83 14.56 -23.58
C GLU A 273 7.00 13.54 -23.58
N ASP A 274 8.27 14.00 -23.66
CA ASP A 274 9.46 13.15 -23.67
C ASP A 274 10.08 13.10 -22.27
N CYS A 275 9.34 12.46 -21.37
CA CYS A 275 9.69 12.33 -19.97
C CYS A 275 9.75 10.85 -19.61
N SER A 276 10.77 10.45 -18.85
CA SER A 276 10.88 9.07 -18.35
C SER A 276 11.51 9.04 -16.97
N GLY A 277 11.24 7.99 -16.23
CA GLY A 277 11.85 7.76 -14.93
C GLY A 277 12.31 6.31 -14.78
N GLU A 278 13.39 6.14 -14.02
CA GLU A 278 13.87 4.84 -13.54
C GLU A 278 13.69 4.82 -12.02
N GLY A 279 13.10 3.75 -11.48
CA GLY A 279 12.89 3.54 -10.05
C GLY A 279 13.56 2.26 -9.56
N SER A 280 14.04 2.25 -8.32
CA SER A 280 14.58 1.04 -7.67
C SER A 280 14.18 1.02 -6.20
N GLN A 281 13.48 -0.02 -5.78
CA GLN A 281 13.09 -0.23 -4.39
C GLN A 281 13.70 -1.51 -3.83
N LEU A 282 14.34 -1.42 -2.66
CA LEU A 282 14.92 -2.55 -1.94
C LEU A 282 14.41 -2.57 -0.51
N VAL A 283 13.90 -3.72 -0.06
CA VAL A 283 13.51 -3.99 1.32
C VAL A 283 14.28 -5.20 1.83
N LEU A 284 15.03 -5.01 2.92
CA LEU A 284 15.71 -6.07 3.66
C LEU A 284 15.12 -6.11 5.06
N ASP A 285 14.66 -7.25 5.51
CA ASP A 285 14.13 -7.41 6.87
C ASP A 285 14.62 -8.69 7.55
N ALA A 286 14.81 -8.59 8.86
CA ALA A 286 15.06 -9.74 9.71
C ALA A 286 14.34 -9.56 11.05
N SER A 287 13.72 -10.62 11.56
CA SER A 287 13.11 -10.63 12.87
C SER A 287 13.34 -11.95 13.60
N LEU A 288 13.55 -11.85 14.91
CA LEU A 288 13.67 -12.98 15.80
C LEU A 288 12.64 -12.84 16.92
N LEU A 289 11.61 -13.67 16.88
CA LEU A 289 10.67 -13.85 17.98
C LEU A 289 11.22 -14.93 18.92
N THR A 290 11.26 -14.66 20.22
CA THR A 290 11.74 -15.60 21.23
C THR A 290 10.71 -15.73 22.35
N HIS A 291 10.25 -16.95 22.62
CA HIS A 291 9.40 -17.29 23.76
C HIS A 291 10.28 -17.49 25.00
N LEU A 292 10.44 -16.44 25.82
CA LEU A 292 11.27 -16.47 27.03
C LEU A 292 10.65 -17.35 28.12
N ASN A 293 9.33 -17.33 28.20
CA ASN A 293 8.51 -18.26 28.97
C ASN A 293 7.05 -18.23 28.43
N PRO A 294 6.12 -19.06 28.91
CA PRO A 294 4.73 -19.13 28.37
C PRO A 294 3.96 -17.81 28.42
N ASN A 295 4.39 -16.85 29.22
CA ASN A 295 3.73 -15.56 29.43
C ASN A 295 4.57 -14.36 28.97
N TRP A 296 5.67 -14.58 28.27
CA TRP A 296 6.57 -13.49 27.88
C TRP A 296 7.31 -13.81 26.59
N ASP A 297 7.02 -13.01 25.59
CA ASP A 297 7.68 -13.02 24.30
C ASP A 297 8.59 -11.79 24.14
N MET A 298 9.66 -11.97 23.38
CA MET A 298 10.56 -10.91 22.97
C MET A 298 10.75 -10.96 21.45
N THR A 299 10.58 -9.84 20.79
CA THR A 299 10.86 -9.69 19.35
C THR A 299 11.97 -8.68 19.15
N VAL A 300 13.00 -9.07 18.40
CA VAL A 300 14.02 -8.17 17.86
C VAL A 300 13.82 -8.08 16.36
N SER A 301 13.79 -6.88 15.81
CA SER A 301 13.68 -6.65 14.37
C SER A 301 14.75 -5.69 13.87
N VAL A 302 15.25 -5.93 12.68
CA VAL A 302 16.13 -5.02 11.94
C VAL A 302 15.66 -4.95 10.51
N ALA A 303 15.72 -3.75 9.93
CA ALA A 303 15.35 -3.55 8.53
C ALA A 303 16.21 -2.49 7.87
N ARG A 304 16.36 -2.62 6.58
CA ARG A 304 16.88 -1.59 5.69
C ARG A 304 15.98 -1.47 4.48
N THR A 305 15.50 -0.26 4.22
CA THR A 305 14.79 0.07 2.99
C THR A 305 15.61 1.08 2.20
N ARG A 306 15.59 0.97 0.88
CA ARG A 306 16.16 1.96 -0.03
C ARG A 306 15.15 2.18 -1.15
N ASP A 307 14.92 3.43 -1.46
CA ASP A 307 14.10 3.90 -2.56
C ASP A 307 14.92 4.89 -3.37
N GLU A 308 14.97 4.74 -4.67
CA GLU A 308 15.77 5.55 -5.59
C GLU A 308 14.98 5.80 -6.86
N TYR A 309 14.96 7.03 -7.32
CA TYR A 309 14.42 7.39 -8.62
C TYR A 309 15.33 8.37 -9.34
N GLU A 310 15.39 8.25 -10.65
CA GLU A 310 16.11 9.12 -11.56
C GLU A 310 15.17 9.53 -12.70
N ASN A 311 15.05 10.82 -12.97
CA ASN A 311 14.17 11.35 -14.00
C ASN A 311 14.96 11.92 -15.18
N THR A 312 14.41 11.72 -16.37
CA THR A 312 14.87 12.33 -17.63
C THR A 312 13.72 13.16 -18.19
N GLU A 313 13.96 14.46 -18.40
CA GLU A 313 12.98 15.41 -18.91
C GLU A 313 13.47 15.99 -20.24
N ALA A 314 12.62 15.91 -21.27
CA ALA A 314 12.94 16.36 -22.64
C ALA A 314 14.31 15.85 -23.14
N GLY A 315 14.60 14.57 -22.83
CA GLY A 315 15.86 13.90 -23.20
C GLY A 315 17.11 14.37 -22.44
N SER A 316 16.93 15.09 -21.33
CA SER A 316 18.00 15.58 -20.46
C SER A 316 17.84 15.00 -19.06
N ASP A 317 18.97 14.69 -18.40
CA ASP A 317 18.99 14.31 -16.99
C ASP A 317 18.34 15.40 -16.13
N ALA A 318 17.29 15.07 -15.39
CA ALA A 318 16.55 15.96 -14.49
C ALA A 318 16.95 15.78 -13.02
N GLY A 319 17.66 14.71 -12.71
CA GLY A 319 18.23 14.45 -11.40
C GLY A 319 17.81 13.10 -10.80
N ARG A 320 18.56 12.74 -9.78
CA ARG A 320 18.42 11.50 -9.03
C ARG A 320 18.20 11.79 -7.56
N VAL A 321 17.27 11.09 -6.94
CA VAL A 321 17.05 11.10 -5.49
C VAL A 321 17.09 9.67 -4.97
N ALA A 322 17.92 9.41 -3.97
CA ALA A 322 18.00 8.13 -3.29
C ALA A 322 17.79 8.32 -1.79
N SER A 323 16.84 7.63 -1.22
CA SER A 323 16.63 7.58 0.22
C SER A 323 16.96 6.21 0.78
N ALA A 324 17.53 6.15 1.98
CA ALA A 324 17.75 4.93 2.70
C ALA A 324 17.31 5.08 4.16
N ARG A 325 16.69 4.02 4.70
CA ARG A 325 16.28 3.94 6.10
C ARG A 325 16.79 2.65 6.73
N ASN A 326 17.40 2.79 7.91
CA ASN A 326 17.77 1.67 8.76
C ASN A 326 16.87 1.72 10.00
N GLU A 327 16.28 0.59 10.37
CA GLU A 327 15.44 0.48 11.56
C GLU A 327 15.90 -0.68 12.45
N ILE A 328 15.86 -0.47 13.76
CA ILE A 328 16.02 -1.53 14.75
C ILE A 328 14.92 -1.40 15.79
N GLY A 329 14.29 -2.51 16.13
CA GLY A 329 13.21 -2.57 17.11
C GLY A 329 13.42 -3.68 18.14
N LEU A 330 12.99 -3.39 19.38
CA LEU A 330 12.89 -4.37 20.46
C LEU A 330 11.49 -4.26 21.07
N ARG A 331 10.77 -5.38 21.14
CA ARG A 331 9.44 -5.46 21.76
C ARG A 331 9.38 -6.62 22.74
N HIS A 332 8.72 -6.37 23.87
CA HIS A 332 8.35 -7.37 24.86
C HIS A 332 6.84 -7.44 25.01
N ASP A 333 6.28 -8.64 24.90
CA ASP A 333 4.86 -8.93 25.06
C ASP A 333 4.65 -9.80 26.29
N PHE A 334 3.88 -9.30 27.25
CA PHE A 334 3.56 -9.97 28.51
C PHE A 334 2.09 -10.38 28.51
N TYR A 335 1.84 -11.69 28.61
CA TYR A 335 0.50 -12.28 28.65
C TYR A 335 0.10 -12.51 30.11
N THR A 336 -0.94 -11.85 30.55
CA THR A 336 -1.41 -11.89 31.95
C THR A 336 -2.92 -12.10 32.04
N ASP A 337 -3.44 -12.43 33.21
CA ASP A 337 -4.89 -12.49 33.46
C ASP A 337 -5.59 -11.13 33.26
N LEU A 338 -4.84 -10.03 33.29
CA LEU A 338 -5.30 -8.67 33.04
C LEU A 338 -5.09 -8.22 31.58
N GLY A 339 -4.86 -9.18 30.68
CA GLY A 339 -4.64 -8.92 29.26
C GLY A 339 -3.17 -8.91 28.86
N THR A 340 -2.92 -8.47 27.62
CA THR A 340 -1.60 -8.40 27.01
C THR A 340 -1.03 -6.99 27.17
N LEU A 341 0.16 -6.90 27.75
CA LEU A 341 0.95 -5.67 27.82
C LEU A 341 2.15 -5.78 26.88
N SER A 342 2.24 -4.86 25.92
CA SER A 342 3.40 -4.76 25.02
C SER A 342 4.18 -3.49 25.34
N LEU A 343 5.50 -3.63 25.45
CA LEU A 343 6.45 -2.53 25.64
C LEU A 343 7.53 -2.62 24.58
N GLY A 344 7.86 -1.49 23.96
CA GLY A 344 8.87 -1.51 22.92
C GLY A 344 9.65 -0.21 22.79
N VAL A 345 10.77 -0.34 22.11
CA VAL A 345 11.62 0.76 21.65
C VAL A 345 12.00 0.48 20.21
N ASP A 346 11.97 1.50 19.39
CA ASP A 346 12.53 1.48 18.05
C ASP A 346 13.41 2.70 17.81
N HIS A 347 14.38 2.51 16.94
CA HIS A 347 15.28 3.54 16.47
C HIS A 347 15.38 3.46 14.96
N ARG A 348 15.26 4.59 14.30
CA ARG A 348 15.40 4.71 12.84
C ARG A 348 16.40 5.79 12.50
N GLU A 349 17.14 5.55 11.45
CA GLU A 349 18.06 6.48 10.81
C GLU A 349 17.68 6.58 9.33
N GLU A 350 17.53 7.77 8.83
CA GLU A 350 17.17 8.07 7.45
C GLU A 350 18.26 8.93 6.83
N SER A 351 18.59 8.64 5.56
CA SER A 351 19.56 9.40 4.79
C SER A 351 19.06 9.64 3.38
N LEU A 352 19.44 10.78 2.83
CA LEU A 352 19.18 11.21 1.46
C LEU A 352 20.48 11.44 0.72
N ASP A 353 20.45 11.09 -0.57
CA ASP A 353 21.49 11.41 -1.56
C ASP A 353 20.75 11.90 -2.82
N ALA A 354 21.02 13.13 -3.24
CA ALA A 354 20.38 13.72 -4.39
C ALA A 354 21.39 14.50 -5.21
N ASP A 355 21.37 14.28 -6.53
CA ASP A 355 22.19 15.01 -7.50
C ASP A 355 21.36 15.31 -8.75
N GLY A 356 21.70 16.40 -9.43
CA GLY A 356 21.01 16.79 -10.65
C GLY A 356 21.19 18.27 -11.01
N PRO A 357 20.83 18.66 -12.23
CA PRO A 357 21.05 20.01 -12.75
C PRO A 357 20.16 21.07 -12.11
N TYR A 358 19.03 20.66 -11.52
CA TYR A 358 18.08 21.57 -10.89
C TYR A 358 18.32 21.73 -9.38
N PHE A 359 19.23 20.95 -8.80
CA PHE A 359 19.53 21.02 -7.38
C PHE A 359 20.55 22.15 -7.10
N THR A 360 20.50 22.70 -5.89
CA THR A 360 21.53 23.61 -5.42
C THR A 360 22.89 22.90 -5.42
N ALA A 361 23.99 23.64 -5.55
CA ALA A 361 25.34 23.08 -5.69
C ALA A 361 25.76 22.16 -4.52
N ASP A 362 25.10 22.31 -3.37
CA ASP A 362 25.36 21.56 -2.14
C ASP A 362 24.32 20.43 -1.92
N GLY A 363 23.37 20.22 -2.86
CA GLY A 363 22.26 19.26 -2.71
C GLY A 363 21.36 19.62 -1.54
N TYR A 364 21.03 18.63 -0.71
CA TYR A 364 20.34 18.88 0.56
C TYR A 364 21.33 19.44 1.59
N GLU A 365 20.99 20.57 2.22
CA GLU A 365 21.77 21.14 3.34
C GLU A 365 21.87 20.15 4.50
N VAL A 366 20.83 19.33 4.67
CA VAL A 366 20.76 18.24 5.64
C VAL A 366 20.27 16.98 4.96
N ASP A 367 21.11 15.98 4.94
CA ASP A 367 20.94 14.71 4.24
C ASP A 367 20.53 13.53 5.15
N SER A 368 20.37 13.78 6.46
CA SER A 368 20.10 12.71 7.42
C SER A 368 19.33 13.16 8.65
N ARG A 369 18.52 12.26 9.18
CA ARG A 369 17.84 12.40 10.48
C ARG A 369 17.76 11.05 11.19
N TYR A 370 17.58 11.11 12.51
CA TYR A 370 17.30 9.93 13.31
C TYR A 370 16.20 10.20 14.33
N ALA A 371 15.40 9.17 14.60
CA ALA A 371 14.35 9.22 15.59
C ALA A 371 14.36 7.98 16.48
N THR A 372 14.03 8.16 17.75
CA THR A 372 13.89 7.07 18.72
C THR A 372 12.50 7.13 19.35
N GLY A 373 11.76 6.03 19.27
CA GLY A 373 10.43 5.90 19.85
C GLY A 373 10.41 4.90 21.00
N VAL A 374 9.73 5.26 22.08
CA VAL A 374 9.41 4.35 23.18
C VAL A 374 7.90 4.25 23.31
N TYR A 375 7.35 3.04 23.31
CA TYR A 375 5.91 2.85 23.32
C TYR A 375 5.46 1.73 24.24
N GLY A 376 4.19 1.83 24.65
CA GLY A 376 3.49 0.78 25.37
C GLY A 376 2.05 0.65 24.90
N SER A 377 1.54 -0.56 24.85
CA SER A 377 0.13 -0.84 24.61
C SER A 377 -0.39 -1.90 25.57
N TRP A 378 -1.63 -1.72 25.98
CA TRP A 378 -2.33 -2.67 26.84
C TRP A 378 -3.66 -3.05 26.20
N GLN A 379 -3.92 -4.36 26.16
CA GLN A 379 -5.11 -4.93 25.54
C GLN A 379 -5.75 -5.87 26.56
N LEU A 380 -7.02 -5.62 26.83
CA LEU A 380 -7.83 -6.42 27.75
C LEU A 380 -9.07 -6.91 27.04
N GLN A 381 -9.32 -8.21 27.11
CA GLN A 381 -10.60 -8.81 26.76
C GLN A 381 -11.14 -9.54 27.99
N GLN A 382 -12.21 -9.02 28.56
CA GLN A 382 -12.84 -9.59 29.73
C GLN A 382 -14.34 -9.71 29.55
N GLN A 383 -14.84 -10.93 29.46
CA GLN A 383 -16.25 -11.24 29.18
C GLN A 383 -16.73 -10.56 27.88
N ARG A 384 -17.52 -9.51 28.00
CA ARG A 384 -18.07 -8.71 26.88
C ARG A 384 -17.36 -7.37 26.69
N HIS A 385 -16.34 -7.11 27.46
CA HIS A 385 -15.63 -5.83 27.47
C HIS A 385 -14.26 -5.99 26.80
N HIS A 386 -13.98 -5.14 25.84
CA HIS A 386 -12.70 -5.07 25.16
C HIS A 386 -12.13 -3.66 25.31
N VAL A 387 -10.87 -3.57 25.69
CA VAL A 387 -10.15 -2.30 25.87
C VAL A 387 -8.81 -2.41 25.18
N THR A 388 -8.43 -1.40 24.44
CA THR A 388 -7.06 -1.22 23.94
C THR A 388 -6.62 0.19 24.27
N THR A 389 -5.46 0.35 24.89
CA THR A 389 -4.86 1.66 25.18
C THR A 389 -3.41 1.63 24.78
N SER A 390 -2.90 2.69 24.17
CA SER A 390 -1.52 2.84 23.74
C SER A 390 -1.00 4.24 24.00
N LEU A 391 0.30 4.34 24.26
CA LEU A 391 1.04 5.58 24.46
C LEU A 391 2.41 5.44 23.85
N ARG A 392 2.89 6.51 23.21
CA ARG A 392 4.21 6.56 22.59
C ARG A 392 4.83 7.94 22.77
N TYR A 393 6.12 7.96 22.96
CA TYR A 393 6.98 9.14 22.94
C TYR A 393 8.03 8.94 21.87
N ASP A 394 8.12 9.87 20.94
CA ASP A 394 9.12 9.94 19.87
C ASP A 394 10.02 11.15 20.10
N ASP A 395 11.33 10.96 19.92
CA ASP A 395 12.35 11.99 19.97
C ASP A 395 13.12 11.96 18.65
N ASP A 396 13.00 13.05 17.89
CA ASP A 396 13.65 13.23 16.59
C ASP A 396 14.62 14.40 16.62
N ASN A 397 15.76 14.26 15.99
CA ASN A 397 16.82 15.25 16.03
C ASN A 397 16.55 16.50 15.17
N ARG A 398 15.45 16.56 14.41
CA ARG A 398 15.10 17.69 13.53
C ARG A 398 13.87 18.45 14.00
N TYR A 399 12.78 17.77 14.26
CA TYR A 399 11.52 18.40 14.69
C TYR A 399 11.20 18.23 16.19
N GLY A 400 12.15 17.65 16.96
CA GLY A 400 12.03 17.52 18.41
C GLY A 400 11.17 16.32 18.84
N HIS A 401 10.36 16.50 19.88
CA HIS A 401 9.64 15.39 20.50
C HIS A 401 8.14 15.48 20.29
N GLN A 402 7.51 14.31 20.13
CA GLN A 402 6.07 14.16 20.00
C GLN A 402 5.56 13.08 20.95
N MET A 403 4.36 13.29 21.48
CA MET A 403 3.69 12.31 22.32
C MET A 403 2.32 11.98 21.73
N THR A 404 2.10 10.70 21.45
CA THR A 404 0.84 10.21 20.88
C THR A 404 0.23 9.12 21.74
N GLY A 405 -1.09 9.03 21.73
CA GLY A 405 -1.81 8.03 22.49
C GLY A 405 -3.18 7.71 21.88
N GLY A 406 -3.73 6.59 22.30
CA GLY A 406 -5.05 6.19 21.88
C GLY A 406 -5.71 5.26 22.89
N SER A 407 -7.04 5.30 22.94
CA SER A 407 -7.82 4.36 23.72
C SER A 407 -9.07 3.97 22.94
N SER A 408 -9.37 2.68 22.92
CA SER A 408 -10.55 2.10 22.29
C SER A 408 -11.27 1.23 23.30
N TYR A 409 -12.59 1.30 23.30
CA TYR A 409 -13.44 0.44 24.09
C TYR A 409 -14.54 -0.14 23.24
N ALA A 410 -14.81 -1.43 23.38
CA ALA A 410 -15.95 -2.07 22.77
C ALA A 410 -16.70 -2.98 23.75
N TYR A 411 -17.96 -3.15 23.47
CA TYR A 411 -18.88 -4.01 24.22
C TYR A 411 -19.63 -4.96 23.29
N ASP A 412 -19.56 -6.25 23.58
CA ASP A 412 -20.30 -7.29 22.84
C ASP A 412 -21.78 -7.27 23.27
N LEU A 413 -22.62 -6.67 22.44
CA LEU A 413 -24.07 -6.64 22.62
C LEU A 413 -24.63 -8.08 22.59
N THR A 414 -24.13 -8.88 21.66
CA THR A 414 -24.37 -10.31 21.51
C THR A 414 -23.06 -11.00 21.09
N GLN A 415 -23.07 -12.32 20.87
CA GLN A 415 -21.92 -13.04 20.29
C GLN A 415 -21.59 -12.61 18.86
N ALA A 416 -22.55 -12.01 18.15
CA ALA A 416 -22.41 -11.57 16.76
C ALA A 416 -22.30 -10.05 16.60
N GLN A 417 -22.58 -9.27 17.64
CA GLN A 417 -22.67 -7.81 17.54
C GLN A 417 -21.78 -7.12 18.57
N GLN A 418 -20.99 -6.18 18.09
CA GLN A 418 -20.10 -5.36 18.90
C GLN A 418 -20.37 -3.87 18.63
N LEU A 419 -20.40 -3.07 19.68
CA LEU A 419 -20.46 -1.60 19.63
C LEU A 419 -19.24 -1.03 20.34
N GLY A 420 -18.58 -0.05 19.73
CA GLY A 420 -17.40 0.54 20.36
C GLY A 420 -17.16 1.98 19.97
N ALA A 421 -16.21 2.58 20.68
CA ALA A 421 -15.72 3.92 20.45
C ALA A 421 -14.20 3.97 20.61
N SER A 422 -13.55 4.88 19.90
CA SER A 422 -12.13 5.16 20.05
C SER A 422 -11.84 6.65 20.02
N TYR A 423 -10.75 7.03 20.68
CA TYR A 423 -10.14 8.35 20.57
C TYR A 423 -8.63 8.18 20.50
N SER A 424 -7.99 8.79 19.52
CA SER A 424 -6.55 8.64 19.29
C SER A 424 -5.94 9.89 18.68
N SER A 425 -4.66 10.10 18.93
CA SER A 425 -3.85 11.15 18.32
C SER A 425 -2.76 10.56 17.44
N ALA A 426 -2.35 11.33 16.44
CA ALA A 426 -1.21 11.03 15.59
C ALA A 426 -0.48 12.32 15.22
N PHE A 427 0.68 12.16 14.59
CA PHE A 427 1.44 13.26 14.00
C PHE A 427 2.11 12.80 12.71
N LYS A 428 2.42 13.77 11.84
CA LYS A 428 3.30 13.61 10.69
C LYS A 428 4.49 14.55 10.85
N ALA A 429 5.67 14.00 10.69
CA ALA A 429 6.89 14.78 10.65
C ALA A 429 7.02 15.51 9.31
N PRO A 430 7.49 16.78 9.26
CA PRO A 430 7.91 17.37 8.01
C PRO A 430 8.94 16.47 7.33
N ASN A 431 8.82 16.24 6.03
CA ASN A 431 9.79 15.46 5.29
C ASN A 431 11.07 16.30 4.98
N LEU A 432 12.07 15.71 4.35
CA LEU A 432 13.32 16.43 4.14
C LEU A 432 13.24 17.46 3.00
N ILE A 433 12.33 17.29 2.03
CA ILE A 433 12.01 18.32 1.03
C ILE A 433 11.31 19.50 1.69
N ASP A 434 10.36 19.26 2.61
CA ASP A 434 9.69 20.34 3.34
C ASP A 434 10.69 21.22 4.09
N LEU A 435 11.65 20.59 4.78
CA LEU A 435 12.61 21.30 5.63
C LEU A 435 13.79 21.90 4.86
N TYR A 436 14.35 21.15 3.89
CA TYR A 436 15.67 21.42 3.31
C TYR A 436 15.68 21.21 1.79
N SER A 437 14.60 21.57 1.10
CA SER A 437 14.46 21.36 -0.34
C SER A 437 15.75 21.68 -1.12
N PRO A 438 16.23 20.76 -1.96
CA PRO A 438 17.40 21.00 -2.80
C PRO A 438 17.16 22.07 -3.86
N TYR A 439 15.91 22.47 -4.07
CA TYR A 439 15.50 23.56 -4.97
C TYR A 439 15.55 24.95 -4.30
N GLY A 440 15.94 25.02 -3.01
CA GLY A 440 16.08 26.27 -2.27
C GLY A 440 14.77 26.83 -1.69
N SER A 441 13.69 26.06 -1.68
CA SER A 441 12.37 26.46 -1.16
C SER A 441 11.99 25.81 0.18
N GLY A 442 12.92 25.07 0.83
CA GLY A 442 12.65 24.43 2.13
C GLY A 442 12.43 25.42 3.28
N ASN A 443 11.69 24.97 4.30
CA ASN A 443 11.41 25.75 5.51
C ASN A 443 11.79 24.96 6.78
N PRO A 444 12.97 25.21 7.37
CA PRO A 444 13.43 24.52 8.57
C PRO A 444 12.62 24.82 9.84
N ASP A 445 11.77 25.86 9.81
CA ASP A 445 10.95 26.28 10.95
C ASP A 445 9.57 25.62 10.99
N LEU A 446 9.32 24.60 10.14
CA LEU A 446 8.06 23.88 10.14
C LEU A 446 7.84 23.05 11.43
N ASP A 447 6.66 23.19 11.99
CA ASP A 447 6.16 22.30 13.04
C ASP A 447 5.60 21.01 12.44
N ALA A 448 5.63 19.93 13.22
CA ALA A 448 4.97 18.69 12.87
C ALA A 448 3.44 18.86 12.81
N GLU A 449 2.80 18.25 11.83
CA GLU A 449 1.35 18.17 11.78
C GLU A 449 0.86 17.28 12.92
N THR A 450 -0.22 17.65 13.55
CA THR A 450 -0.83 16.87 14.64
C THR A 450 -2.30 16.60 14.36
N SER A 451 -2.78 15.44 14.78
CA SER A 451 -4.18 15.09 14.59
C SER A 451 -4.81 14.43 15.80
N THR A 452 -6.13 14.60 15.90
CA THR A 452 -6.98 13.84 16.82
C THR A 452 -8.17 13.26 16.07
N THR A 453 -8.49 11.99 16.34
CA THR A 453 -9.65 11.31 15.75
C THR A 453 -10.53 10.70 16.82
N ALA A 454 -11.83 10.98 16.73
CA ALA A 454 -12.88 10.30 17.47
C ALA A 454 -13.69 9.41 16.53
N GLU A 455 -13.95 8.17 16.94
CA GLU A 455 -14.70 7.20 16.13
C GLU A 455 -15.74 6.46 16.98
N LEU A 456 -16.88 6.17 16.37
CA LEU A 456 -17.89 5.24 16.84
C LEU A 456 -18.08 4.14 15.82
N PHE A 457 -18.12 2.90 16.25
CA PHE A 457 -18.31 1.78 15.34
C PHE A 457 -19.33 0.76 15.87
N TRP A 458 -20.04 0.14 14.94
CA TRP A 458 -20.87 -1.02 15.16
C TRP A 458 -20.55 -2.09 14.14
N ARG A 459 -20.45 -3.35 14.59
CA ARG A 459 -20.16 -4.52 13.78
C ARG A 459 -21.16 -5.62 14.03
N LEU A 460 -21.54 -6.31 12.95
CA LEU A 460 -22.27 -7.56 12.97
C LEU A 460 -21.44 -8.60 12.22
N GLN A 461 -21.16 -9.74 12.84
CA GLN A 461 -20.47 -10.86 12.24
C GLN A 461 -21.28 -12.13 12.50
N GLU A 462 -21.87 -12.68 11.45
CA GLU A 462 -22.58 -13.95 11.44
C GLU A 462 -21.98 -14.88 10.39
N GLN A 463 -22.40 -16.17 10.37
CA GLN A 463 -21.82 -17.16 9.45
C GLN A 463 -21.80 -16.72 7.98
N ARG A 464 -22.84 -16.03 7.53
CA ARG A 464 -23.03 -15.63 6.13
C ARG A 464 -23.02 -14.13 5.92
N TRP A 465 -23.04 -13.33 6.98
CA TRP A 465 -23.15 -11.88 6.91
C TRP A 465 -22.09 -11.21 7.75
N HIS A 466 -21.48 -10.20 7.19
CA HIS A 466 -20.79 -9.18 7.98
C HIS A 466 -21.34 -7.79 7.62
N VAL A 467 -21.49 -6.94 8.61
CA VAL A 467 -21.86 -5.54 8.42
C VAL A 467 -21.04 -4.71 9.40
N GLY A 468 -20.43 -3.64 8.91
CA GLY A 468 -19.70 -2.66 9.69
C GLY A 468 -20.19 -1.26 9.37
N VAL A 469 -20.40 -0.45 10.40
CA VAL A 469 -20.67 0.98 10.27
C VAL A 469 -19.69 1.70 11.17
N ASN A 470 -18.92 2.65 10.59
CA ASN A 470 -18.00 3.51 11.33
C ASN A 470 -18.38 4.96 11.08
N ALA A 471 -18.46 5.77 12.13
CA ALA A 471 -18.60 7.21 12.04
C ALA A 471 -17.37 7.85 12.69
N PHE A 472 -16.71 8.77 12.00
CA PHE A 472 -15.45 9.34 12.45
C PHE A 472 -15.40 10.86 12.25
N GLN A 473 -14.59 11.51 13.07
CA GLN A 473 -14.15 12.89 12.88
C GLN A 473 -12.65 12.94 13.17
N THR A 474 -11.89 13.47 12.22
CA THR A 474 -10.48 13.78 12.34
C THR A 474 -10.29 15.28 12.24
N ASP A 475 -9.61 15.87 13.21
CA ASP A 475 -9.13 17.25 13.20
C ASP A 475 -7.61 17.20 13.03
N ILE A 476 -7.06 17.98 12.09
CA ILE A 476 -5.62 18.09 11.81
C ILE A 476 -5.23 19.55 12.02
N ASP A 477 -4.23 19.79 12.84
CA ASP A 477 -3.65 21.10 13.11
C ASP A 477 -2.24 21.18 12.48
N ASN A 478 -1.79 22.38 12.06
CA ASN A 478 -0.49 22.64 11.43
C ASN A 478 -0.27 21.88 10.12
N LEU A 479 -1.31 21.68 9.31
CA LEU A 479 -1.17 21.00 8.01
C LEU A 479 -0.11 21.71 7.16
N ILE A 480 0.83 20.97 6.59
CA ILE A 480 1.87 21.51 5.71
C ILE A 480 1.29 21.70 4.31
N SER A 481 1.40 22.91 3.79
CA SER A 481 0.93 23.26 2.44
C SER A 481 1.98 24.12 1.74
N TYR A 482 2.01 24.02 0.42
CA TYR A 482 2.95 24.79 -0.40
C TYR A 482 2.25 26.04 -0.94
N GLU A 483 2.75 27.22 -0.61
CA GLU A 483 2.16 28.50 -0.99
C GLU A 483 3.12 29.41 -1.74
N GLY A 484 2.52 30.37 -2.48
CA GLY A 484 3.24 31.39 -3.22
C GLY A 484 3.88 30.90 -4.51
N ALA A 485 4.53 31.82 -5.24
CA ALA A 485 5.19 31.51 -6.52
C ALA A 485 6.46 30.67 -6.34
N ASP A 486 7.03 30.68 -5.14
CA ASP A 486 8.26 29.95 -4.82
C ASP A 486 7.97 28.56 -4.22
N PHE A 487 6.69 28.15 -4.15
CA PHE A 487 6.26 26.88 -3.56
C PHE A 487 6.90 26.60 -2.19
N THR A 488 6.92 27.59 -1.30
CA THR A 488 7.50 27.45 0.04
C THR A 488 6.53 26.70 0.95
N PRO A 489 6.95 25.63 1.62
CA PRO A 489 6.10 24.91 2.56
C PRO A 489 5.87 25.73 3.84
N ILE A 490 4.62 25.83 4.26
CA ILE A 490 4.21 26.51 5.48
C ILE A 490 3.21 25.65 6.25
N ASN A 491 3.11 25.86 7.56
CA ASN A 491 2.01 25.28 8.33
C ASN A 491 0.77 26.17 8.16
N ILE A 492 -0.32 25.59 7.63
CA ILE A 492 -1.64 26.18 7.62
C ILE A 492 -2.46 25.67 8.80
N ASP A 493 -3.46 26.47 9.23
CA ASP A 493 -4.02 26.28 10.57
C ASP A 493 -4.77 24.97 10.80
N ARG A 494 -5.81 24.63 10.03
CA ARG A 494 -6.66 23.48 10.38
C ARG A 494 -7.40 22.85 9.23
N SER A 495 -7.43 21.53 9.20
CA SER A 495 -8.40 20.78 8.41
C SER A 495 -9.28 19.89 9.28
N ARG A 496 -10.49 19.59 8.80
CA ARG A 496 -11.42 18.68 9.46
C ARG A 496 -12.05 17.73 8.47
N ILE A 497 -12.07 16.46 8.82
CA ILE A 497 -12.69 15.43 8.01
C ILE A 497 -13.70 14.68 8.86
N ARG A 498 -14.95 14.65 8.42
CA ARG A 498 -16.03 13.87 9.03
C ARG A 498 -16.52 12.84 8.03
N GLY A 499 -16.83 11.65 8.50
CA GLY A 499 -17.32 10.65 7.59
C GLY A 499 -18.08 9.51 8.25
N ILE A 500 -18.76 8.76 7.37
CA ILE A 500 -19.42 7.50 7.68
C ILE A 500 -19.00 6.48 6.64
N GLU A 501 -18.54 5.33 7.10
CA GLU A 501 -18.21 4.16 6.30
C GLU A 501 -19.21 3.05 6.55
N LEU A 502 -19.67 2.40 5.49
CA LEU A 502 -20.49 1.19 5.52
C LEU A 502 -19.76 0.08 4.79
N SER A 503 -19.50 -1.04 5.47
CA SER A 503 -19.11 -2.30 4.86
C SER A 503 -20.21 -3.32 5.05
N SER A 504 -20.48 -4.12 4.02
CA SER A 504 -21.40 -5.24 4.13
C SER A 504 -20.96 -6.36 3.20
N GLY A 505 -20.97 -7.59 3.69
CA GLY A 505 -20.72 -8.75 2.88
C GLY A 505 -21.70 -9.87 3.18
N TRP A 506 -22.00 -10.62 2.14
CA TRP A 506 -22.80 -11.82 2.21
C TRP A 506 -22.12 -12.95 1.45
N LYS A 507 -21.97 -14.12 2.09
CA LYS A 507 -21.38 -15.31 1.51
C LYS A 507 -22.39 -16.46 1.56
N GLY A 508 -22.94 -16.81 0.40
CA GLY A 508 -23.73 -18.02 0.18
C GLY A 508 -22.85 -19.18 -0.32
N ASP A 509 -23.50 -20.27 -0.71
CA ASP A 509 -22.78 -21.48 -1.16
C ASP A 509 -22.09 -21.28 -2.52
N ALA A 510 -22.67 -20.49 -3.42
CA ALA A 510 -22.13 -20.20 -4.74
C ALA A 510 -21.94 -18.70 -5.02
N LEU A 511 -22.67 -17.84 -4.36
CA LEU A 511 -22.63 -16.39 -4.58
C LEU A 511 -22.06 -15.69 -3.35
N SER A 512 -21.15 -14.78 -3.57
CA SER A 512 -20.70 -13.79 -2.58
C SER A 512 -20.90 -12.36 -3.10
N VAL A 513 -21.26 -11.45 -2.19
CA VAL A 513 -21.48 -10.04 -2.51
C VAL A 513 -20.83 -9.20 -1.42
N ASN A 514 -19.98 -8.23 -1.81
CA ASN A 514 -19.35 -7.29 -0.90
C ASN A 514 -19.67 -5.86 -1.34
N LEU A 515 -20.03 -5.01 -0.38
CA LEU A 515 -20.34 -3.60 -0.58
C LEU A 515 -19.47 -2.76 0.34
N ALA A 516 -18.82 -1.75 -0.21
CA ALA A 516 -18.11 -0.70 0.49
C ALA A 516 -18.68 0.66 0.07
N MET A 517 -19.02 1.51 1.04
CA MET A 517 -19.53 2.87 0.78
C MET A 517 -18.94 3.84 1.80
N THR A 518 -18.50 4.99 1.31
CA THR A 518 -17.97 6.08 2.14
C THR A 518 -18.69 7.39 1.82
N TRP A 519 -19.11 8.08 2.86
CA TRP A 519 -19.53 9.47 2.85
C TRP A 519 -18.58 10.24 3.74
N GLN A 520 -17.96 11.30 3.21
CA GLN A 520 -17.00 12.12 3.95
C GLN A 520 -17.14 13.58 3.56
N ASP A 521 -16.71 14.46 4.46
CA ASP A 521 -16.65 15.91 4.24
C ASP A 521 -15.27 16.41 4.68
N PRO A 522 -14.28 16.35 3.76
CA PRO A 522 -12.93 16.88 3.98
C PRO A 522 -12.94 18.38 3.72
N GLU A 523 -12.76 19.17 4.78
CA GLU A 523 -12.90 20.64 4.78
C GLU A 523 -11.63 21.30 5.33
N ASP A 524 -11.13 22.27 4.61
CA ASP A 524 -10.23 23.28 5.14
C ASP A 524 -11.03 24.22 6.04
N ARG A 525 -10.61 24.38 7.29
CA ARG A 525 -11.36 25.12 8.31
C ARG A 525 -11.19 26.63 8.24
N GLU A 526 -10.20 27.12 7.51
CA GLU A 526 -9.98 28.56 7.28
C GLU A 526 -10.85 29.06 6.14
N THR A 527 -10.80 28.37 5.01
CA THR A 527 -11.52 28.77 3.80
C THR A 527 -12.94 28.24 3.75
N GLY A 528 -13.24 27.14 4.44
CA GLY A 528 -14.48 26.39 4.32
C GLY A 528 -14.59 25.59 3.02
N GLU A 529 -13.52 25.45 2.28
CA GLU A 529 -13.49 24.75 1.00
C GLU A 529 -13.22 23.26 1.18
N GLN A 530 -13.62 22.50 0.17
CA GLN A 530 -13.34 21.07 0.12
C GLN A 530 -11.86 20.85 -0.25
N LEU A 531 -11.16 20.00 0.52
CA LEU A 531 -9.82 19.57 0.17
C LEU A 531 -9.78 18.94 -1.23
N LYS A 532 -8.75 19.26 -2.02
CA LYS A 532 -8.62 18.86 -3.42
C LYS A 532 -8.47 17.35 -3.58
N ARG A 533 -8.97 16.81 -4.69
CA ARG A 533 -8.89 15.39 -5.09
C ARG A 533 -9.58 14.39 -4.15
N ARG A 534 -10.40 14.84 -3.17
CA ARG A 534 -11.18 13.99 -2.25
C ARG A 534 -12.66 14.10 -2.59
N ALA A 535 -13.28 12.99 -3.00
CA ALA A 535 -14.72 12.96 -3.24
C ALA A 535 -15.49 12.85 -1.92
N LYS A 536 -16.65 13.51 -1.85
CA LYS A 536 -17.53 13.41 -0.67
C LYS A 536 -18.26 12.07 -0.59
N ARG A 537 -18.32 11.30 -1.68
CA ARG A 537 -19.03 10.01 -1.74
C ARG A 537 -18.39 9.11 -2.77
N PHE A 538 -18.13 7.89 -2.39
CA PHE A 538 -17.70 6.83 -3.29
C PHE A 538 -18.15 5.46 -2.79
N ALA A 539 -18.23 4.50 -3.70
CA ALA A 539 -18.71 3.16 -3.40
C ALA A 539 -18.10 2.12 -4.34
N ARG A 540 -18.03 0.89 -3.83
CA ARG A 540 -17.64 -0.31 -4.58
C ARG A 540 -18.58 -1.46 -4.23
N LEU A 541 -19.03 -2.19 -5.24
CA LEU A 541 -19.81 -3.41 -5.10
C LEU A 541 -19.13 -4.53 -5.91
N ASP A 542 -18.76 -5.60 -5.24
CA ASP A 542 -18.21 -6.80 -5.84
C ASP A 542 -19.21 -7.93 -5.69
N ALA A 543 -19.46 -8.68 -6.75
CA ALA A 543 -20.29 -9.88 -6.75
C ALA A 543 -19.58 -11.01 -7.49
N ASP A 544 -19.48 -12.18 -6.86
CA ASP A 544 -18.79 -13.35 -7.42
C ASP A 544 -19.68 -14.58 -7.32
N TYR A 545 -19.73 -15.35 -8.40
CA TYR A 545 -20.52 -16.57 -8.51
C TYR A 545 -19.66 -17.74 -8.96
N ALA A 546 -19.60 -18.77 -8.13
CA ALA A 546 -18.89 -20.02 -8.41
C ALA A 546 -19.86 -21.07 -8.98
N LEU A 547 -19.49 -21.68 -10.11
CA LEU A 547 -20.28 -22.72 -10.79
C LEU A 547 -19.36 -23.86 -11.24
N ALA A 548 -19.31 -24.93 -10.47
CA ALA A 548 -18.37 -26.04 -10.70
C ALA A 548 -16.92 -25.50 -10.83
N ASP A 549 -16.26 -25.74 -11.96
CA ASP A 549 -14.89 -25.30 -12.22
C ASP A 549 -14.79 -23.85 -12.73
N TRP A 550 -15.92 -23.12 -12.83
CA TRP A 550 -15.98 -21.74 -13.28
C TRP A 550 -16.22 -20.78 -12.11
N SER A 551 -15.62 -19.61 -12.22
CA SER A 551 -15.93 -18.43 -11.41
C SER A 551 -16.25 -17.25 -12.30
N PHE A 552 -17.31 -16.53 -11.97
CA PHE A 552 -17.73 -15.30 -12.64
C PHE A 552 -17.79 -14.18 -11.63
N GLY A 553 -17.27 -13.01 -11.98
CA GLY A 553 -17.30 -11.87 -11.08
C GLY A 553 -17.67 -10.59 -11.79
N ALA A 554 -18.24 -9.66 -11.04
CA ALA A 554 -18.55 -8.31 -11.49
C ALA A 554 -18.16 -7.31 -10.39
N THR A 555 -17.63 -6.15 -10.79
CA THR A 555 -17.33 -5.03 -9.92
C THR A 555 -18.00 -3.77 -10.47
N LEU A 556 -18.68 -3.03 -9.60
CA LEU A 556 -19.18 -1.68 -9.86
C LEU A 556 -18.47 -0.71 -8.93
N ARG A 557 -17.79 0.29 -9.50
CA ARG A 557 -17.11 1.36 -8.76
C ARG A 557 -17.70 2.71 -9.15
N GLY A 558 -17.81 3.61 -8.19
CA GLY A 558 -18.26 4.97 -8.47
C GLY A 558 -17.80 5.97 -7.45
N SER A 559 -17.53 7.18 -7.93
CA SER A 559 -17.13 8.32 -7.10
C SER A 559 -17.89 9.57 -7.53
N ALA A 560 -18.24 10.44 -6.58
CA ALA A 560 -18.83 11.74 -6.87
C ALA A 560 -17.77 12.71 -7.42
N SER A 561 -18.22 13.85 -7.95
CA SER A 561 -17.31 14.94 -8.36
C SER A 561 -16.52 15.48 -7.16
N ARG A 562 -15.28 15.92 -7.43
CA ARG A 562 -14.36 16.42 -6.42
C ARG A 562 -13.77 17.77 -6.84
N SER A 563 -13.33 18.56 -5.87
CA SER A 563 -12.51 19.76 -6.12
C SER A 563 -11.13 19.33 -6.61
N ASP A 564 -10.56 20.05 -7.56
CA ASP A 564 -9.25 19.77 -8.15
C ASP A 564 -8.55 21.05 -8.62
N THR A 565 -7.35 20.91 -9.13
CA THR A 565 -6.61 21.96 -9.83
C THR A 565 -6.57 21.61 -11.31
N ASP A 566 -6.89 22.57 -12.16
CA ASP A 566 -6.78 22.41 -13.61
C ASP A 566 -5.30 22.27 -13.98
N ALA A 567 -4.99 21.21 -14.74
CA ALA A 567 -3.61 20.85 -15.01
C ALA A 567 -2.87 21.84 -15.93
N ASP A 568 -3.60 22.60 -16.77
CA ASP A 568 -2.99 23.56 -17.71
C ASP A 568 -2.92 24.96 -17.13
N THR A 569 -3.95 25.38 -16.38
CA THR A 569 -4.08 26.76 -15.90
C THR A 569 -3.72 26.94 -14.43
N TYR A 570 -3.54 25.83 -13.69
CA TYR A 570 -3.30 25.78 -12.23
C TYR A 570 -4.38 26.50 -11.40
N THR A 571 -5.58 26.65 -11.97
CA THR A 571 -6.73 27.26 -11.29
C THR A 571 -7.65 26.21 -10.68
N ASP A 572 -8.45 26.64 -9.70
CA ASP A 572 -9.42 25.75 -9.08
C ASP A 572 -10.48 25.29 -10.09
N THR A 573 -10.70 23.99 -10.11
CA THR A 573 -11.65 23.32 -10.99
C THR A 573 -12.35 22.16 -10.29
N ARG A 574 -13.10 21.35 -11.02
CA ARG A 574 -13.77 20.15 -10.51
C ARG A 574 -13.61 19.00 -11.49
N THR A 575 -13.06 17.91 -11.00
CA THR A 575 -13.10 16.64 -11.72
C THR A 575 -14.48 16.00 -11.58
N ALA A 576 -15.06 15.57 -12.69
CA ALA A 576 -16.40 14.97 -12.74
C ALA A 576 -16.49 13.65 -11.98
N GLY A 577 -17.66 13.32 -11.47
CA GLY A 577 -17.92 11.99 -10.91
C GLY A 577 -18.04 10.93 -12.00
N TYR A 578 -17.76 9.68 -11.62
CA TYR A 578 -17.79 8.55 -12.55
C TYR A 578 -18.47 7.30 -11.97
N GLY A 579 -18.80 6.38 -12.86
CA GLY A 579 -19.21 5.02 -12.54
C GLY A 579 -18.64 4.05 -13.59
N VAL A 580 -17.94 3.00 -13.13
CA VAL A 580 -17.24 2.02 -13.96
C VAL A 580 -17.70 0.62 -13.58
N PHE A 581 -17.88 -0.22 -14.60
CA PHE A 581 -18.34 -1.60 -14.45
C PHE A 581 -17.35 -2.56 -15.09
N ASP A 582 -16.91 -3.57 -14.32
CA ASP A 582 -15.92 -4.54 -14.70
C ASP A 582 -16.50 -5.95 -14.62
N LEU A 583 -16.06 -6.84 -15.51
CA LEU A 583 -16.41 -8.26 -15.54
C LEU A 583 -15.13 -9.11 -15.49
N ARG A 584 -15.21 -10.26 -14.84
CA ARG A 584 -14.13 -11.23 -14.77
C ARG A 584 -14.65 -12.66 -14.77
N THR A 585 -13.82 -13.58 -15.24
CA THR A 585 -14.09 -15.01 -15.19
C THR A 585 -12.81 -15.81 -15.00
N SER A 586 -12.91 -16.97 -14.39
CA SER A 586 -11.85 -17.96 -14.38
C SER A 586 -12.41 -19.36 -14.54
N TRP A 587 -11.59 -20.26 -15.09
CA TRP A 587 -11.93 -21.65 -15.35
C TRP A 587 -10.78 -22.58 -14.98
N GLN A 588 -11.03 -23.47 -14.03
CA GLN A 588 -10.09 -24.55 -13.70
C GLN A 588 -10.21 -25.67 -14.75
N VAL A 589 -9.37 -25.60 -15.79
CA VAL A 589 -9.42 -26.53 -16.95
C VAL A 589 -8.97 -27.92 -16.56
N MET A 590 -7.94 -27.99 -15.71
CA MET A 590 -7.36 -29.19 -15.13
C MET A 590 -6.95 -28.88 -13.70
N GLN A 591 -6.66 -29.90 -12.89
CA GLN A 591 -6.23 -29.68 -11.49
C GLN A 591 -5.03 -28.73 -11.36
N ASN A 592 -4.17 -28.69 -12.38
CA ASN A 592 -2.95 -27.92 -12.41
C ASN A 592 -2.95 -26.77 -13.44
N VAL A 593 -4.10 -26.44 -14.08
CA VAL A 593 -4.19 -25.36 -15.08
C VAL A 593 -5.47 -24.54 -14.88
N LYS A 594 -5.31 -23.26 -14.63
CA LYS A 594 -6.40 -22.27 -14.50
C LYS A 594 -6.28 -21.22 -15.62
N LEU A 595 -7.37 -20.96 -16.31
CA LEU A 595 -7.50 -19.84 -17.25
C LEU A 595 -8.24 -18.70 -16.56
N SER A 596 -7.90 -17.47 -16.89
CA SER A 596 -8.59 -16.27 -16.42
C SER A 596 -8.80 -15.29 -17.55
N ALA A 597 -9.86 -14.50 -17.47
CA ALA A 597 -10.12 -13.37 -18.35
C ALA A 597 -10.86 -12.27 -17.61
N LYS A 598 -10.55 -11.02 -17.91
CA LYS A 598 -11.27 -9.85 -17.39
C LYS A 598 -11.53 -8.83 -18.49
N LEU A 599 -12.56 -8.04 -18.30
CA LEU A 599 -12.95 -6.90 -19.10
C LEU A 599 -13.25 -5.74 -18.13
N GLU A 600 -12.34 -4.79 -18.05
CA GLU A 600 -12.49 -3.59 -17.22
C GLU A 600 -13.13 -2.47 -18.04
N ASN A 601 -13.83 -1.56 -17.36
CA ASN A 601 -14.55 -0.44 -17.99
C ASN A 601 -15.39 -0.89 -19.20
N VAL A 602 -16.28 -1.86 -18.99
CA VAL A 602 -17.11 -2.53 -20.04
C VAL A 602 -17.79 -1.54 -20.98
N PHE A 603 -18.22 -0.39 -20.45
CA PHE A 603 -18.97 0.63 -21.20
C PHE A 603 -18.08 1.69 -21.84
N ASP A 604 -16.74 1.53 -21.75
CA ASP A 604 -15.77 2.47 -22.32
C ASP A 604 -16.03 3.91 -21.87
N ARG A 605 -16.18 4.06 -20.57
CA ARG A 605 -16.46 5.34 -19.95
C ARG A 605 -15.19 6.18 -19.86
N ASP A 606 -15.19 7.36 -20.45
CA ASP A 606 -14.15 8.37 -20.21
C ASP A 606 -14.37 9.01 -18.85
N TYR A 607 -13.35 8.98 -18.01
CA TYR A 607 -13.36 9.60 -16.69
C TYR A 607 -11.93 9.97 -16.26
N GLN A 608 -11.80 10.84 -15.30
CA GLN A 608 -10.50 11.28 -14.77
C GLN A 608 -10.44 11.08 -13.27
N LEU A 609 -9.27 10.69 -12.75
CA LEU A 609 -8.96 10.66 -11.32
C LEU A 609 -8.27 11.96 -10.88
N VAL A 610 -7.51 12.56 -11.76
CA VAL A 610 -6.88 13.89 -11.67
C VAL A 610 -7.29 14.68 -12.89
N ASN A 611 -7.63 15.96 -12.73
CA ASN A 611 -8.07 16.79 -13.85
C ASN A 611 -6.95 16.92 -14.90
N GLY A 612 -7.32 16.76 -16.19
CA GLY A 612 -6.40 16.81 -17.32
C GLY A 612 -5.59 15.53 -17.56
N TYR A 613 -5.84 14.46 -16.79
CA TYR A 613 -5.16 13.18 -16.96
C TYR A 613 -6.15 12.07 -17.25
N ASP A 614 -5.86 11.30 -18.29
CA ASP A 614 -6.71 10.20 -18.73
C ASP A 614 -6.58 8.97 -17.81
N THR A 615 -7.60 8.14 -17.84
CA THR A 615 -7.65 6.84 -17.19
C THR A 615 -7.84 5.75 -18.21
N GLN A 616 -7.59 4.50 -17.79
CA GLN A 616 -7.78 3.32 -18.62
C GLN A 616 -9.17 3.28 -19.25
N GLY A 617 -9.24 3.27 -20.56
CA GLY A 617 -10.46 2.98 -21.35
C GLY A 617 -10.91 1.53 -21.14
N ARG A 618 -11.64 0.98 -22.11
CA ARG A 618 -11.99 -0.45 -22.08
C ARG A 618 -10.74 -1.31 -22.19
N TYR A 619 -10.48 -2.13 -21.17
CA TYR A 619 -9.31 -2.98 -21.10
C TYR A 619 -9.68 -4.46 -21.03
N VAL A 620 -8.98 -5.29 -21.80
CA VAL A 620 -9.16 -6.75 -21.82
C VAL A 620 -7.85 -7.41 -21.44
N GLU A 621 -7.89 -8.41 -20.55
CA GLU A 621 -6.72 -9.23 -20.19
C GLU A 621 -7.14 -10.69 -20.13
N GLY A 622 -6.29 -11.58 -20.63
CA GLY A 622 -6.41 -13.03 -20.51
C GLY A 622 -5.16 -13.63 -19.85
N GLY A 623 -5.32 -14.69 -19.10
CA GLY A 623 -4.22 -15.30 -18.39
C GLY A 623 -4.30 -16.82 -18.26
N VAL A 624 -3.14 -17.44 -18.02
CA VAL A 624 -3.00 -18.85 -17.68
C VAL A 624 -2.10 -19.00 -16.46
N THR A 625 -2.54 -19.82 -15.51
CA THR A 625 -1.75 -20.19 -14.33
C THR A 625 -1.53 -21.69 -14.31
N PHE A 626 -0.27 -22.09 -14.12
CA PHE A 626 0.15 -23.48 -13.95
C PHE A 626 0.56 -23.70 -12.50
N TYR A 627 0.05 -24.79 -11.91
CA TYR A 627 0.39 -25.22 -10.54
C TYR A 627 1.20 -26.52 -10.61
N PHE A 628 2.22 -26.65 -9.74
CA PHE A 628 3.15 -27.80 -9.71
C PHE A 628 3.31 -28.34 -8.29
#